data_cf9187bd8e665a0641d1ea89accea99a
#
_entry.id   cf9187bd8e665a0641d1ea89accea99a
#
_cell.length_a   1.000
_cell.length_b   1.000
_cell.length_c   1.000
_cell.angle_alpha   90.00
_cell.angle_beta   90.00
_cell.angle_gamma   90.00
#
_symmetry.space_group_name_H-M   'P 1'
#
loop_
_entity.id
_entity.type
_entity.pdbx_description
1 polymer ?
#
loop_
_entity_poly.entity_id
_entity_poly.type
_entity_poly.pdbx_seq_one_letter_code
_entity_poly.pdbx_strand_id
1 'polypeptide(L)'
;MKKVLLFLSIVVLIAGCRKDDSTYDGISIEELYSDFLLLQPLAVNTDSIDFSNGEVGIFTARFNKPVTWTLEITGQNSHAQKIIEGVSKSLDASNATWDGSTTIFPMFKAEPCSVRLFIAGVSDTLEVQTAIKSTKVNEGLIIADFENGFNPSWTRFVQSGANMDFNVKSDSLSPQASKYLKMAGTVSWDWLIGLVDFPATAYGGGSTFPLASNPDNE
;
A
#
# COMPACT_ATOMS: atom_id res chain seq x y z
N MET A 1 10.10 -73.12 20.98
CA MET A 1 10.83 -71.85 20.90
C MET A 1 10.94 -71.29 19.47
N LYS A 2 11.35 -72.01 18.44
CA LYS A 2 11.48 -71.50 17.04
C LYS A 2 10.17 -70.99 16.45
N LYS A 3 8.99 -71.57 16.72
CA LYS A 3 7.68 -71.10 16.18
C LYS A 3 7.20 -69.80 16.82
N VAL A 4 7.56 -69.53 18.10
CA VAL A 4 7.22 -68.31 18.82
C VAL A 4 8.08 -67.15 18.30
N LEU A 5 9.35 -67.43 17.98
CA LEU A 5 10.23 -66.39 17.38
C LEU A 5 9.80 -65.98 15.99
N LEU A 6 9.29 -66.91 15.19
CA LEU A 6 8.75 -66.58 13.83
C LEU A 6 7.49 -65.73 13.89
N PHE A 7 6.60 -66.02 14.86
CA PHE A 7 5.38 -65.19 15.05
C PHE A 7 5.71 -63.80 15.54
N LEU A 8 6.71 -63.63 16.41
CA LEU A 8 7.13 -62.31 16.90
C LEU A 8 7.77 -61.46 15.79
N SER A 9 8.52 -62.08 14.86
CA SER A 9 9.13 -61.39 13.74
C SER A 9 8.09 -60.90 12.71
N ILE A 10 6.99 -61.64 12.51
CA ILE A 10 5.91 -61.23 11.60
C ILE A 10 5.11 -60.05 12.18
N VAL A 11 4.88 -60.04 13.51
CA VAL A 11 4.17 -58.92 14.18
C VAL A 11 4.98 -57.63 14.12
N VAL A 12 6.31 -57.69 14.22
CA VAL A 12 7.18 -56.50 14.09
C VAL A 12 7.20 -55.96 12.68
N LEU A 13 7.08 -56.79 11.65
CA LEU A 13 7.03 -56.35 10.25
C LEU A 13 5.70 -55.65 9.88
N ILE A 14 4.60 -55.98 10.55
CA ILE A 14 3.30 -55.34 10.32
C ILE A 14 3.19 -54.00 11.08
N ALA A 15 3.92 -53.82 12.19
CA ALA A 15 3.93 -52.57 12.94
C ALA A 15 4.80 -51.45 12.29
N GLY A 16 5.65 -51.81 11.30
CA GLY A 16 6.58 -50.87 10.64
C GLY A 16 6.01 -50.01 9.52
N CYS A 17 4.79 -50.27 9.05
CA CYS A 17 4.12 -49.43 8.08
C CYS A 17 3.04 -48.54 8.74
N ARG A 18 3.40 -47.77 9.73
CA ARG A 18 2.70 -46.51 9.92
C ARG A 18 3.19 -45.57 8.82
N LYS A 19 2.38 -45.42 7.81
CA LYS A 19 2.41 -44.22 6.96
C LYS A 19 2.30 -43.05 7.95
N ASP A 20 3.42 -42.36 8.19
CA ASP A 20 3.32 -41.03 8.75
C ASP A 20 2.41 -40.29 7.80
N ASP A 21 1.19 -39.99 8.25
CA ASP A 21 0.43 -38.88 7.68
C ASP A 21 1.24 -37.62 8.04
N SER A 22 2.38 -37.45 7.36
CA SER A 22 2.95 -36.15 7.18
C SER A 22 1.84 -35.40 6.45
N THR A 23 1.08 -34.63 7.23
CA THR A 23 0.20 -33.60 6.70
C THR A 23 1.06 -32.74 5.81
N TYR A 24 1.03 -33.06 4.53
CA TYR A 24 1.61 -32.19 3.52
C TYR A 24 0.74 -30.95 3.53
N ASP A 25 1.21 -29.90 4.21
CA ASP A 25 0.53 -28.59 4.28
C ASP A 25 0.55 -27.86 2.93
N GLY A 26 0.73 -28.57 1.83
CA GLY A 26 0.62 -28.05 0.48
C GLY A 26 -0.84 -27.96 0.02
N ILE A 27 -1.06 -27.13 -0.95
CA ILE A 27 -2.35 -26.98 -1.63
C ILE A 27 -2.77 -28.33 -2.20
N SER A 28 -3.96 -28.83 -1.86
CA SER A 28 -4.48 -30.08 -2.42
C SER A 28 -4.81 -29.91 -3.92
N ILE A 29 -4.74 -31.03 -4.66
CA ILE A 29 -5.12 -30.99 -6.09
C ILE A 29 -6.58 -30.52 -6.27
N GLU A 30 -7.46 -30.90 -5.35
CA GLU A 30 -8.85 -30.47 -5.37
C GLU A 30 -8.99 -28.96 -5.14
N GLU A 31 -8.18 -28.38 -4.25
CA GLU A 31 -8.16 -26.94 -4.04
C GLU A 31 -7.59 -26.17 -5.24
N LEU A 32 -6.61 -26.75 -5.95
CA LEU A 32 -5.97 -26.12 -7.10
C LEU A 32 -6.90 -26.09 -8.33
N TYR A 33 -7.71 -27.13 -8.54
CA TYR A 33 -8.55 -27.29 -9.73
C TYR A 33 -10.04 -27.06 -9.48
N SER A 34 -10.48 -26.78 -8.23
CA SER A 34 -11.88 -26.42 -7.99
C SER A 34 -12.22 -25.05 -8.59
N ASP A 35 -13.47 -24.85 -8.95
CA ASP A 35 -13.95 -23.53 -9.31
C ASP A 35 -13.73 -22.52 -8.17
N PHE A 36 -13.50 -21.27 -8.54
CA PHE A 36 -13.40 -20.19 -7.55
C PHE A 36 -14.73 -19.99 -6.84
N LEU A 37 -14.72 -19.97 -5.49
CA LEU A 37 -15.86 -19.60 -4.67
C LEU A 37 -15.45 -18.55 -3.64
N LEU A 38 -16.21 -17.46 -3.59
CA LEU A 38 -16.12 -16.47 -2.54
C LEU A 38 -16.90 -16.96 -1.32
N LEU A 39 -16.20 -17.29 -0.23
CA LEU A 39 -16.80 -17.79 1.01
C LEU A 39 -17.21 -16.66 1.96
N GLN A 40 -16.45 -15.55 1.95
CA GLN A 40 -16.74 -14.34 2.71
C GLN A 40 -16.45 -13.13 1.83
N PRO A 41 -17.40 -12.20 1.67
CA PRO A 41 -17.21 -11.00 0.87
C PRO A 41 -16.13 -10.09 1.46
N LEU A 42 -15.61 -9.18 0.62
CA LEU A 42 -14.71 -8.14 1.05
C LEU A 42 -15.40 -7.26 2.10
N ALA A 43 -14.72 -7.03 3.21
CA ALA A 43 -15.16 -6.13 4.27
C ALA A 43 -13.95 -5.38 4.85
N VAL A 44 -14.21 -4.27 5.50
CA VAL A 44 -13.24 -3.47 6.25
C VAL A 44 -13.66 -3.41 7.73
N ASN A 45 -12.70 -3.35 8.62
CA ASN A 45 -12.94 -3.35 10.08
C ASN A 45 -13.66 -2.10 10.60
N THR A 46 -13.62 -0.99 9.88
CA THR A 46 -14.26 0.27 10.25
C THR A 46 -14.63 1.10 9.02
N ASP A 47 -15.71 1.85 9.11
CA ASP A 47 -16.15 2.76 8.04
C ASP A 47 -15.33 4.05 7.99
N SER A 48 -14.56 4.36 9.05
CA SER A 48 -13.72 5.56 9.13
C SER A 48 -12.49 5.30 9.99
N ILE A 49 -11.32 5.61 9.46
CA ILE A 49 -10.01 5.28 10.05
C ILE A 49 -9.30 6.56 10.49
N ASP A 50 -8.84 6.59 11.73
CA ASP A 50 -8.04 7.69 12.29
C ASP A 50 -6.56 7.29 12.33
N PHE A 51 -5.86 7.48 11.22
CA PHE A 51 -4.43 7.13 11.13
C PHE A 51 -3.55 7.99 12.05
N SER A 52 -3.97 9.19 12.42
CA SER A 52 -3.21 10.04 13.36
C SER A 52 -3.13 9.44 14.76
N ASN A 53 -4.10 8.60 15.12
CA ASN A 53 -4.14 7.85 16.38
C ASN A 53 -3.55 6.44 16.27
N GLY A 54 -2.95 6.09 15.14
CA GLY A 54 -2.37 4.77 14.91
C GLY A 54 -3.42 3.69 14.60
N GLU A 55 -4.65 4.05 14.27
CA GLU A 55 -5.62 3.10 13.76
C GLU A 55 -5.17 2.59 12.38
N VAL A 56 -5.62 1.39 12.03
CA VAL A 56 -5.33 0.77 10.73
C VAL A 56 -6.59 0.23 10.08
N GLY A 57 -6.64 0.29 8.76
CA GLY A 57 -7.64 -0.41 7.97
C GLY A 57 -7.26 -1.89 7.83
N ILE A 58 -8.12 -2.79 8.27
CA ILE A 58 -7.92 -4.24 8.09
C ILE A 58 -9.00 -4.71 7.14
N PHE A 59 -8.58 -5.28 6.01
CA PHE A 59 -9.49 -5.82 5.02
C PHE A 59 -9.60 -7.33 5.18
N THR A 60 -10.81 -7.84 5.06
CA THR A 60 -11.08 -9.27 5.22
C THR A 60 -11.87 -9.80 4.03
N ALA A 61 -11.49 -10.96 3.55
CA ALA A 61 -12.22 -11.76 2.57
C ALA A 61 -11.81 -13.22 2.73
N ARG A 62 -12.61 -14.17 2.22
CA ARG A 62 -12.24 -15.59 2.28
C ARG A 62 -12.65 -16.32 1.02
N PHE A 63 -11.74 -17.19 0.55
CA PHE A 63 -11.89 -17.96 -0.67
C PHE A 63 -11.81 -19.46 -0.36
N ASN A 64 -12.33 -20.30 -1.25
CA ASN A 64 -12.24 -21.75 -1.12
C ASN A 64 -10.82 -22.30 -1.41
N LYS A 65 -10.02 -21.57 -2.17
CA LYS A 65 -8.66 -21.95 -2.57
C LYS A 65 -7.71 -20.74 -2.51
N PRO A 66 -6.37 -20.95 -2.49
CA PRO A 66 -5.44 -19.83 -2.64
C PRO A 66 -5.61 -19.18 -4.00
N VAL A 67 -5.65 -17.86 -4.00
CA VAL A 67 -5.75 -17.02 -5.20
C VAL A 67 -4.72 -15.92 -5.15
N THR A 68 -4.26 -15.49 -6.31
CA THR A 68 -3.50 -14.25 -6.44
C THR A 68 -4.49 -13.11 -6.45
N TRP A 69 -4.30 -12.14 -5.58
CA TRP A 69 -5.19 -11.01 -5.40
C TRP A 69 -4.44 -9.68 -5.33
N THR A 70 -5.10 -8.62 -5.73
CA THR A 70 -4.65 -7.23 -5.61
C THR A 70 -5.75 -6.41 -4.97
N LEU A 71 -5.46 -5.77 -3.85
CA LEU A 71 -6.34 -4.84 -3.15
C LEU A 71 -5.89 -3.42 -3.49
N GLU A 72 -6.77 -2.64 -4.10
CA GLU A 72 -6.53 -1.26 -4.49
C GLU A 72 -7.41 -0.32 -3.65
N ILE A 73 -6.80 0.60 -2.93
CA ILE A 73 -7.48 1.63 -2.14
C ILE A 73 -7.25 2.95 -2.85
N THR A 74 -8.30 3.66 -3.21
CA THR A 74 -8.23 4.92 -3.95
C THR A 74 -8.96 6.03 -3.20
N GLY A 75 -8.25 7.12 -2.90
CA GLY A 75 -8.83 8.35 -2.36
C GLY A 75 -9.68 9.06 -3.40
N GLN A 76 -10.91 9.43 -3.05
CA GLN A 76 -11.85 10.01 -4.02
C GLN A 76 -11.50 11.45 -4.41
N ASN A 77 -10.83 12.19 -3.54
CA ASN A 77 -10.47 13.60 -3.78
C ASN A 77 -9.00 13.76 -4.17
N SER A 78 -8.11 13.01 -3.52
CA SER A 78 -6.67 13.08 -3.76
C SER A 78 -6.25 12.29 -5.00
N HIS A 79 -6.99 11.22 -5.34
CA HIS A 79 -6.59 10.18 -6.29
C HIS A 79 -5.32 9.42 -5.88
N ALA A 80 -4.94 9.52 -4.60
CA ALA A 80 -3.89 8.70 -4.01
C ALA A 80 -4.29 7.22 -4.07
N GLN A 81 -3.32 6.34 -4.26
CA GLN A 81 -3.58 4.91 -4.29
C GLN A 81 -2.65 4.14 -3.35
N LYS A 82 -3.22 3.16 -2.67
CA LYS A 82 -2.49 2.09 -1.98
C LYS A 82 -2.81 0.79 -2.67
N ILE A 83 -1.76 0.06 -3.02
CA ILE A 83 -1.86 -1.27 -3.63
C ILE A 83 -1.25 -2.26 -2.65
N ILE A 84 -1.99 -3.33 -2.35
CA ILE A 84 -1.53 -4.45 -1.54
C ILE A 84 -1.78 -5.71 -2.35
N GLU A 85 -0.78 -6.56 -2.47
CA GLU A 85 -0.85 -7.77 -3.28
C GLU A 85 -0.50 -9.00 -2.47
N GLY A 86 -1.04 -10.13 -2.86
CA GLY A 86 -0.73 -11.38 -2.18
C GLY A 86 -1.28 -12.62 -2.87
N VAL A 87 -0.91 -13.76 -2.29
CA VAL A 87 -1.43 -15.08 -2.67
C VAL A 87 -1.86 -15.79 -1.39
N SER A 88 -3.17 -15.96 -1.22
CA SER A 88 -3.72 -16.60 0.01
C SER A 88 -5.15 -17.08 -0.20
N LYS A 89 -5.67 -17.84 0.78
CA LYS A 89 -7.10 -18.21 0.89
C LYS A 89 -7.93 -17.15 1.59
N SER A 90 -7.28 -16.17 2.25
CA SER A 90 -7.96 -15.12 3.00
C SER A 90 -7.17 -13.83 2.98
N LEU A 91 -7.90 -12.74 3.07
CA LEU A 91 -7.38 -11.46 3.49
C LEU A 91 -7.68 -11.31 4.99
N ASP A 92 -6.69 -10.85 5.75
CA ASP A 92 -6.81 -10.61 7.19
C ASP A 92 -5.73 -9.62 7.67
N ALA A 93 -5.63 -9.42 8.98
CA ALA A 93 -4.68 -8.48 9.58
C ALA A 93 -3.20 -8.79 9.29
N SER A 94 -2.86 -10.01 8.87
CA SER A 94 -1.47 -10.40 8.60
C SER A 94 -1.00 -10.01 7.19
N ASN A 95 -1.93 -9.82 6.24
CA ASN A 95 -1.59 -9.63 4.84
C ASN A 95 -2.35 -8.49 4.13
N ALA A 96 -3.41 -7.95 4.73
CA ALA A 96 -4.25 -6.91 4.14
C ALA A 96 -4.54 -5.77 5.14
N THR A 97 -3.46 -5.18 5.65
CA THR A 97 -3.50 -4.04 6.57
C THR A 97 -3.00 -2.78 5.89
N TRP A 98 -3.72 -1.68 6.10
CA TRP A 98 -3.38 -0.36 5.60
C TRP A 98 -3.19 0.62 6.75
N ASP A 99 -2.06 1.28 6.80
CA ASP A 99 -1.65 2.24 7.81
C ASP A 99 -1.74 3.71 7.38
N GLY A 100 -2.44 3.98 6.27
CA GLY A 100 -2.57 5.31 5.70
C GLY A 100 -1.44 5.68 4.73
N SER A 101 -0.46 4.79 4.51
CA SER A 101 0.58 5.00 3.50
C SER A 101 0.02 4.89 2.07
N THR A 102 0.74 5.47 1.12
CA THR A 102 0.38 5.45 -0.31
C THR A 102 1.45 4.69 -1.11
N THR A 103 1.04 3.99 -2.16
CA THR A 103 1.93 3.37 -3.14
C THR A 103 2.10 4.28 -4.36
N ILE A 104 1.05 5.00 -4.75
CA ILE A 104 1.05 5.92 -5.89
C ILE A 104 0.61 7.29 -5.41
N PHE A 105 1.49 8.28 -5.55
CA PHE A 105 1.20 9.66 -5.19
C PHE A 105 0.05 10.29 -6.01
N PRO A 106 -0.64 11.26 -5.43
CA PRO A 106 -0.33 12.05 -4.23
C PRO A 106 -0.60 11.31 -2.93
N MET A 107 -0.32 11.93 -1.78
CA MET A 107 -0.67 11.42 -0.46
C MET A 107 -2.19 11.46 -0.24
N PHE A 108 -2.70 10.53 0.56
CA PHE A 108 -4.09 10.54 0.99
C PHE A 108 -4.42 11.78 1.83
N LYS A 109 -5.66 12.22 1.74
CA LYS A 109 -6.27 13.28 2.55
C LYS A 109 -7.30 12.68 3.51
N ALA A 110 -7.88 13.49 4.40
CA ALA A 110 -9.12 13.13 5.09
C ALA A 110 -10.26 13.14 4.06
N GLU A 111 -10.65 11.94 3.58
CA GLU A 111 -11.53 11.77 2.44
C GLU A 111 -12.19 10.39 2.41
N PRO A 112 -13.31 10.22 1.68
CA PRO A 112 -13.81 8.91 1.33
C PRO A 112 -12.84 8.15 0.43
N CYS A 113 -12.78 6.82 0.61
CA CYS A 113 -11.94 5.94 -0.19
C CYS A 113 -12.77 4.78 -0.74
N SER A 114 -12.56 4.45 -2.01
CA SER A 114 -13.04 3.20 -2.57
C SER A 114 -11.96 2.13 -2.45
N VAL A 115 -12.37 0.92 -2.11
CA VAL A 115 -11.49 -0.23 -1.96
C VAL A 115 -11.97 -1.33 -2.89
N ARG A 116 -11.12 -1.74 -3.80
CA ARG A 116 -11.42 -2.76 -4.81
C ARG A 116 -10.48 -3.93 -4.68
N LEU A 117 -11.05 -5.12 -4.71
CA LEU A 117 -10.30 -6.37 -4.68
C LEU A 117 -10.44 -7.08 -6.03
N PHE A 118 -9.30 -7.26 -6.68
CA PHE A 118 -9.15 -8.00 -7.93
C PHE A 118 -8.58 -9.38 -7.64
N ILE A 119 -9.12 -10.39 -8.29
CA ILE A 119 -8.68 -11.78 -8.14
C ILE A 119 -8.30 -12.30 -9.52
N ALA A 120 -7.09 -12.83 -9.65
CA ALA A 120 -6.59 -13.34 -10.90
C ALA A 120 -7.50 -14.45 -11.47
N GLY A 121 -7.92 -14.28 -12.73
CA GLY A 121 -8.82 -15.22 -13.41
C GLY A 121 -10.31 -15.07 -13.05
N VAL A 122 -10.68 -14.09 -12.24
CA VAL A 122 -12.08 -13.74 -11.92
C VAL A 122 -12.39 -12.38 -12.53
N SER A 123 -13.49 -12.28 -13.28
CA SER A 123 -13.89 -11.03 -13.94
C SER A 123 -14.54 -10.03 -12.99
N ASP A 124 -15.16 -10.53 -11.93
CA ASP A 124 -15.89 -9.70 -10.97
C ASP A 124 -14.93 -9.05 -9.99
N THR A 125 -15.10 -7.76 -9.77
CA THR A 125 -14.36 -6.98 -8.78
C THR A 125 -15.22 -6.83 -7.54
N LEU A 126 -14.65 -7.14 -6.37
CA LEU A 126 -15.31 -6.89 -5.09
C LEU A 126 -14.98 -5.47 -4.63
N GLU A 127 -15.97 -4.77 -4.08
CA GLU A 127 -15.83 -3.38 -3.68
C GLU A 127 -16.39 -3.14 -2.28
N VAL A 128 -15.71 -2.29 -1.49
CA VAL A 128 -16.17 -1.76 -0.20
C VAL A 128 -15.73 -0.30 -0.08
N GLN A 129 -16.45 0.48 0.71
CA GLN A 129 -16.12 1.88 0.98
C GLN A 129 -15.61 2.02 2.41
N THR A 130 -14.66 2.95 2.60
CA THR A 130 -14.22 3.42 3.91
C THR A 130 -13.88 4.91 3.80
N ALA A 131 -13.49 5.54 4.89
CA ALA A 131 -13.05 6.93 4.88
C ALA A 131 -11.81 7.12 5.75
N ILE A 132 -11.03 8.12 5.42
CA ILE A 132 -9.95 8.62 6.27
C ILE A 132 -10.51 9.77 7.11
N LYS A 133 -10.56 9.59 8.42
CA LYS A 133 -10.91 10.62 9.37
C LYS A 133 -9.76 11.61 9.57
N SER A 134 -8.56 11.08 9.79
CA SER A 134 -7.33 11.84 9.95
C SER A 134 -6.18 11.09 9.29
N THR A 135 -5.33 11.81 8.59
CA THR A 135 -4.19 11.24 7.86
C THR A 135 -3.08 10.78 8.79
N LYS A 136 -2.25 9.87 8.32
CA LYS A 136 -1.05 9.43 9.01
C LYS A 136 -0.14 10.62 9.33
N VAL A 137 0.31 10.69 10.56
CA VAL A 137 1.35 11.64 10.98
C VAL A 137 2.70 11.01 10.67
N ASN A 138 3.42 11.59 9.72
CA ASN A 138 4.77 11.17 9.41
C ASN A 138 5.75 12.00 10.26
N GLU A 139 6.63 11.32 10.96
CA GLU A 139 7.76 11.98 11.60
C GLU A 139 8.72 12.47 10.51
N GLY A 140 9.06 13.74 10.55
CA GLY A 140 9.95 14.32 9.56
C GLY A 140 10.06 15.83 9.69
N LEU A 141 10.97 16.41 8.94
CA LEU A 141 11.11 17.86 8.84
C LEU A 141 10.30 18.36 7.65
N ILE A 142 9.35 19.23 7.91
CA ILE A 142 8.63 19.92 6.84
C ILE A 142 9.59 20.94 6.21
N ILE A 143 10.03 20.66 4.99
CA ILE A 143 10.87 21.58 4.23
C ILE A 143 10.01 22.71 3.66
N ALA A 144 8.86 22.37 3.09
CA ALA A 144 7.90 23.33 2.53
C ALA A 144 6.49 22.74 2.49
N ASP A 145 5.54 23.44 3.06
CA ASP A 145 4.09 23.18 2.91
C ASP A 145 3.41 24.20 2.00
N PHE A 146 4.08 25.31 1.73
CA PHE A 146 3.60 26.45 0.96
C PHE A 146 2.35 27.15 1.51
N GLU A 147 1.82 26.77 2.68
CA GLU A 147 0.61 27.35 3.25
C GLU A 147 0.75 28.86 3.54
N ASN A 148 1.97 29.29 3.87
CA ASN A 148 2.32 30.70 4.08
C ASN A 148 2.91 31.37 2.82
N GLY A 149 2.80 30.72 1.69
CA GLY A 149 3.39 31.17 0.43
C GLY A 149 4.80 30.66 0.19
N PHE A 150 5.48 31.26 -0.77
CA PHE A 150 6.88 30.95 -1.05
C PHE A 150 7.78 31.59 -0.01
N ASN A 151 8.70 30.81 0.58
CA ASN A 151 9.61 31.30 1.59
C ASN A 151 10.53 32.40 1.00
N PRO A 152 10.54 33.62 1.55
CA PRO A 152 11.29 34.73 1.00
C PRO A 152 12.81 34.57 1.06
N SER A 153 13.33 33.65 1.88
CA SER A 153 14.78 33.31 1.94
C SER A 153 15.21 32.35 0.84
N TRP A 154 14.27 31.77 0.12
CA TRP A 154 14.57 30.87 -0.97
C TRP A 154 14.67 31.61 -2.27
N THR A 155 15.50 31.12 -3.18
CA THR A 155 15.56 31.63 -4.53
C THR A 155 14.88 30.68 -5.51
N ARG A 156 14.23 31.23 -6.50
CA ARG A 156 13.68 30.48 -7.61
C ARG A 156 14.28 30.99 -8.92
N PHE A 157 14.60 30.07 -9.77
CA PHE A 157 15.11 30.34 -11.10
C PHE A 157 14.14 29.79 -12.14
N VAL A 158 13.85 30.58 -13.14
CA VAL A 158 13.14 30.17 -14.34
C VAL A 158 14.02 30.51 -15.54
N GLN A 159 14.27 29.54 -16.38
CA GLN A 159 15.08 29.71 -17.59
C GLN A 159 14.53 30.82 -18.48
N SER A 160 15.39 31.70 -18.97
CA SER A 160 15.01 32.73 -19.92
C SER A 160 14.39 32.11 -21.20
N GLY A 161 13.23 32.63 -21.62
CA GLY A 161 12.49 32.08 -22.75
C GLY A 161 11.52 30.92 -22.39
N ALA A 162 11.55 30.39 -21.17
CA ALA A 162 10.55 29.47 -20.69
C ALA A 162 9.26 30.20 -20.33
N ASN A 163 8.14 29.71 -20.83
CA ASN A 163 6.81 30.18 -20.42
C ASN A 163 6.28 29.29 -19.30
N MET A 164 6.66 29.61 -18.06
CA MET A 164 6.33 28.80 -16.89
C MET A 164 5.46 29.54 -15.88
N ASP A 165 4.42 28.83 -15.40
CA ASP A 165 3.71 29.15 -14.17
C ASP A 165 4.44 28.49 -13.00
N PHE A 166 5.35 29.23 -12.37
CA PHE A 166 6.18 28.75 -11.26
C PHE A 166 5.85 29.55 -10.00
N ASN A 167 4.65 29.31 -9.46
CA ASN A 167 4.08 30.09 -8.37
C ASN A 167 3.31 29.17 -7.39
N VAL A 168 3.15 29.68 -6.16
CA VAL A 168 2.25 29.05 -5.19
C VAL A 168 0.80 29.24 -5.62
N LYS A 169 0.05 28.18 -5.67
CA LYS A 169 -1.37 28.13 -6.02
C LYS A 169 -2.20 27.67 -4.83
N SER A 170 -3.49 28.02 -4.87
CA SER A 170 -4.50 27.59 -3.91
C SER A 170 -5.75 27.18 -4.68
N ASP A 171 -5.84 25.91 -4.99
CA ASP A 171 -6.98 25.31 -5.69
C ASP A 171 -7.17 23.84 -5.27
N SER A 172 -8.13 23.16 -5.86
CA SER A 172 -8.46 21.77 -5.55
C SER A 172 -7.38 20.76 -5.92
N LEU A 173 -6.33 21.17 -6.63
CA LEU A 173 -5.22 20.30 -7.04
C LEU A 173 -4.13 20.20 -5.96
N SER A 174 -4.26 20.94 -4.84
CA SER A 174 -3.30 20.83 -3.75
C SER A 174 -3.23 19.38 -3.23
N PRO A 175 -2.05 18.76 -3.24
CA PRO A 175 -1.93 17.35 -2.89
C PRO A 175 -2.05 17.08 -1.38
N GLN A 176 -1.83 18.07 -0.53
CA GLN A 176 -1.73 17.83 0.91
C GLN A 176 -2.63 18.75 1.74
N ALA A 177 -2.54 20.06 1.57
CA ALA A 177 -3.32 21.02 2.33
C ALA A 177 -4.05 21.99 1.39
N SER A 178 -3.95 23.32 1.58
CA SER A 178 -4.66 24.28 0.76
C SER A 178 -3.82 24.86 -0.37
N LYS A 179 -2.48 24.78 -0.28
CA LYS A 179 -1.56 25.39 -1.25
C LYS A 179 -0.47 24.42 -1.71
N TYR A 180 0.10 24.71 -2.87
CA TYR A 180 1.22 23.97 -3.44
C TYR A 180 2.05 24.85 -4.38
N LEU A 181 3.30 24.48 -4.59
CA LEU A 181 4.12 25.11 -5.63
C LEU A 181 3.82 24.46 -6.97
N LYS A 182 3.27 25.25 -7.90
CA LYS A 182 3.07 24.82 -9.27
C LYS A 182 4.31 25.11 -10.09
N MET A 183 4.81 24.07 -10.76
CA MET A 183 5.85 24.17 -11.76
C MET A 183 5.30 23.56 -13.06
N ALA A 184 4.74 24.39 -13.91
CA ALA A 184 4.14 23.98 -15.18
C ALA A 184 4.34 25.02 -16.25
N GLY A 185 4.35 24.61 -17.50
CA GLY A 185 4.51 25.52 -18.62
C GLY A 185 4.94 24.82 -19.91
N THR A 186 5.41 25.61 -20.86
CA THR A 186 5.89 25.14 -22.16
C THR A 186 7.26 25.72 -22.46
N VAL A 187 8.13 24.90 -23.05
CA VAL A 187 9.44 25.27 -23.53
C VAL A 187 9.71 24.65 -24.89
N SER A 188 10.64 25.20 -25.63
CA SER A 188 11.07 24.65 -26.92
C SER A 188 12.30 23.75 -26.82
N TRP A 189 12.74 23.43 -25.61
CA TRP A 189 13.87 22.54 -25.29
C TRP A 189 13.50 21.64 -24.10
N ASP A 190 14.29 20.61 -23.83
CA ASP A 190 14.01 19.53 -22.89
C ASP A 190 14.98 19.43 -21.69
N TRP A 191 15.75 20.45 -21.41
CA TRP A 191 16.65 20.50 -20.28
C TRP A 191 16.18 21.45 -19.18
N LEU A 192 16.98 21.76 -18.17
CA LEU A 192 16.60 22.55 -17.00
C LEU A 192 15.80 23.80 -17.33
N ILE A 193 14.57 23.88 -16.83
CA ILE A 193 13.65 25.00 -17.05
C ILE A 193 13.36 25.83 -15.80
N GLY A 194 13.54 25.22 -14.62
CA GLY A 194 13.37 25.91 -13.35
C GLY A 194 13.92 25.11 -12.18
N LEU A 195 14.26 25.81 -11.13
CA LEU A 195 14.66 25.22 -9.85
C LEU A 195 14.23 26.09 -8.68
N VAL A 196 14.15 25.49 -7.51
CA VAL A 196 14.09 26.19 -6.23
C VAL A 196 15.36 25.85 -5.47
N ASP A 197 16.05 26.89 -5.02
CA ASP A 197 17.23 26.76 -4.18
C ASP A 197 16.90 27.28 -2.78
N PHE A 198 17.15 26.46 -1.77
CA PHE A 198 16.93 26.79 -0.37
C PHE A 198 18.22 26.56 0.44
N PRO A 199 18.53 27.46 1.39
CA PRO A 199 19.79 27.37 2.11
C PRO A 199 19.80 26.15 3.04
N ALA A 200 20.75 25.27 2.89
CA ALA A 200 20.92 24.05 3.68
C ALA A 200 21.02 24.34 5.20
N THR A 201 21.54 25.50 5.55
CA THR A 201 21.64 25.98 6.95
C THR A 201 20.30 26.15 7.63
N ALA A 202 19.22 26.40 6.89
CA ALA A 202 17.87 26.51 7.43
C ALA A 202 17.32 25.16 7.96
N TYR A 203 17.97 24.05 7.59
CA TYR A 203 17.50 22.68 7.86
C TYR A 203 18.61 21.82 8.53
N GLY A 204 19.53 22.41 9.28
CA GLY A 204 20.49 21.65 10.07
C GLY A 204 21.88 21.50 9.43
N GLY A 205 22.23 22.32 8.44
CA GLY A 205 23.62 22.53 8.08
C GLY A 205 24.29 21.44 7.24
N GLY A 206 23.71 21.06 6.12
CA GLY A 206 24.46 20.39 5.05
C GLY A 206 24.77 18.92 5.23
N SER A 207 24.11 18.27 6.16
CA SER A 207 24.08 16.81 6.25
C SER A 207 22.74 16.31 5.71
N THR A 208 22.63 15.06 5.49
CA THR A 208 21.38 14.38 5.14
C THR A 208 20.26 14.71 6.12
N PHE A 209 19.16 15.27 5.65
CA PHE A 209 17.91 15.25 6.41
C PHE A 209 17.05 14.09 5.93
N PRO A 210 16.36 13.42 6.85
CA PRO A 210 15.43 12.39 6.44
C PRO A 210 14.30 13.03 5.62
N LEU A 211 14.20 12.65 4.36
CA LEU A 211 13.00 12.88 3.61
C LEU A 211 11.95 11.89 4.17
N ALA A 212 10.77 12.38 4.50
CA ALA A 212 9.65 11.51 4.74
C ALA A 212 9.32 10.84 3.41
N SER A 213 9.93 9.69 3.17
CA SER A 213 9.59 8.82 2.05
C SER A 213 8.46 7.89 2.47
N ASN A 214 7.57 7.59 1.56
CA ASN A 214 6.70 6.45 1.75
C ASN A 214 7.56 5.18 1.66
N PRO A 215 7.66 4.38 2.73
CA PRO A 215 8.53 3.21 2.73
C PRO A 215 8.13 2.15 1.68
N ASP A 216 6.93 2.25 1.12
CA ASP A 216 6.45 1.36 0.08
C ASP A 216 6.89 1.77 -1.34
N ASN A 217 7.65 2.86 -1.47
CA ASN A 217 8.15 3.39 -2.75
C ASN A 217 9.68 3.30 -2.88
N GLU A 218 10.36 2.51 -2.03
CA GLU A 218 11.77 2.18 -2.19
C GLU A 218 12.00 0.97 -3.11
#